data_95a31d0e6699acaba29a6d9bfb4b030b
#
_entry.id   95a31d0e6699acaba29a6d9bfb4b030b
#
_cell.length_a   1.000
_cell.length_b   1.000
_cell.length_c   1.000
_cell.angle_alpha   90.00
_cell.angle_beta   90.00
_cell.angle_gamma   90.00
#
_symmetry.space_group_name_H-M   'P 1'
#
loop_
_entity.id
_entity.type
_entity.pdbx_description
1 polymer ?
#
loop_
_entity_poly.entity_id
_entity_poly.type
_entity_poly.pdbx_seq_one_letter_code
_entity_poly.pdbx_strand_id
1 'polypeptide(L)'
;MTQLLSHIAFTLLLALLTIHQSFAASDVSSNVTSKVPNTSFNELSDSLRQPFVHNDPPLAPTIRGALCLVRADDRILLVDEIVTGKLSLPGGTIDNNEDPRLTAQRETWEEAGLVVVVGQELGRTNRAVFYECQVESDIIAYSETNYGRGVELPIYFAPHFGVEVRSANLLSPKSVSPTEYRYPSQWPMVESMFAAIPNQPISYIDNLISSAPKVHQLELSWLSSTQEALVAAPKQLQELVVLGGNVLYIVLQPLLLISFLPLFMWLWGRYFTAQLMFAVTATSLFILVAKQGFSFPVPHAYLPTLNYNERSGFSFPDLIMANWICISSIVVSQIQPRHLSKFAIAAFLVTIIIAFYQFISGGAFLSDMFAGAIIGALVGWHFIRHHFSLAVSEDYTFTRVRVWLVLTMIAAICAYIWQYPSFLSWLALCIGMLLFAVANGYCPPRSKMCLKELLCSLILILLLLVGYFHLETMFAHSGIGSLLLQTLVIPVTIMIPAIVMIVFRKRDCH
;
A
#
# COMPACT_ATOMS: atom_id res chain seq x y z
N MET A 1 11.13 -13.21 -30.59
CA MET A 1 11.10 -12.78 -29.19
C MET A 1 10.09 -11.66 -28.94
N THR A 2 10.04 -10.62 -29.77
CA THR A 2 9.00 -9.55 -29.70
C THR A 2 7.57 -10.09 -29.86
N GLN A 3 7.33 -11.08 -30.71
CA GLN A 3 6.04 -11.75 -30.85
C GLN A 3 5.66 -12.59 -29.63
N LEU A 4 6.62 -13.26 -28.98
CA LEU A 4 6.36 -14.06 -27.77
C LEU A 4 5.99 -13.17 -26.57
N LEU A 5 6.68 -12.04 -26.40
CA LEU A 5 6.37 -11.06 -25.34
C LEU A 5 5.03 -10.38 -25.57
N SER A 6 4.68 -10.06 -26.83
CA SER A 6 3.36 -9.51 -27.17
C SER A 6 2.25 -10.54 -26.98
N HIS A 7 2.48 -11.82 -27.29
CA HIS A 7 1.51 -12.89 -27.03
C HIS A 7 1.33 -13.16 -25.53
N ILE A 8 2.39 -13.19 -24.73
CA ILE A 8 2.30 -13.37 -23.28
C ILE A 8 1.59 -12.18 -22.64
N ALA A 9 1.94 -10.94 -23.01
CA ALA A 9 1.27 -9.74 -22.50
C ALA A 9 -0.21 -9.68 -22.90
N PHE A 10 -0.53 -10.04 -24.15
CA PHE A 10 -1.89 -10.07 -24.66
C PHE A 10 -2.72 -11.20 -24.03
N THR A 11 -2.13 -12.39 -23.85
CA THR A 11 -2.81 -13.53 -23.23
C THR A 11 -3.05 -13.28 -21.72
N LEU A 12 -2.09 -12.65 -21.03
CA LEU A 12 -2.24 -12.21 -19.64
C LEU A 12 -3.32 -11.12 -19.50
N LEU A 13 -3.35 -10.16 -20.41
CA LEU A 13 -4.36 -9.10 -20.43
C LEU A 13 -5.76 -9.65 -20.69
N LEU A 14 -5.90 -10.59 -21.65
CA LEU A 14 -7.15 -11.30 -21.94
C LEU A 14 -7.61 -12.18 -20.77
N ALA A 15 -6.70 -12.92 -20.14
CA ALA A 15 -7.01 -13.74 -18.97
C ALA A 15 -7.45 -12.86 -17.78
N LEU A 16 -6.83 -11.70 -17.58
CA LEU A 16 -7.20 -10.75 -16.53
C LEU A 16 -8.57 -10.11 -16.78
N LEU A 17 -8.90 -9.77 -18.03
CA LEU A 17 -10.20 -9.24 -18.40
C LEU A 17 -11.33 -10.27 -18.24
N THR A 18 -11.06 -11.56 -18.56
CA THR A 18 -12.03 -12.64 -18.37
C THR A 18 -12.23 -12.99 -16.89
N ILE A 19 -11.19 -12.92 -16.07
CA ILE A 19 -11.27 -13.09 -14.62
C ILE A 19 -12.15 -11.99 -14.00
N HIS A 20 -11.97 -10.74 -14.40
CA HIS A 20 -12.79 -9.63 -13.89
C HIS A 20 -14.28 -9.78 -14.24
N GLN A 21 -14.61 -10.23 -15.45
CA GLN A 21 -16.00 -10.51 -15.85
C GLN A 21 -16.60 -11.74 -15.15
N SER A 22 -15.79 -12.76 -14.84
CA SER A 22 -16.27 -13.97 -14.15
C SER A 22 -16.52 -13.77 -12.66
N PHE A 23 -15.78 -12.87 -12.00
CA PHE A 23 -16.00 -12.54 -10.59
C PHE A 23 -17.10 -11.50 -10.38
N ALA A 24 -17.35 -10.62 -11.33
CA ALA A 24 -18.51 -9.72 -11.30
C ALA A 24 -19.86 -10.45 -11.55
N ALA A 25 -19.83 -11.70 -12.05
CA ALA A 25 -21.00 -12.51 -12.35
C ALA A 25 -21.20 -13.72 -11.41
N SER A 26 -20.27 -14.02 -10.51
CA SER A 26 -20.46 -15.05 -9.50
C SER A 26 -21.05 -14.44 -8.23
N ASP A 27 -22.38 -14.42 -8.17
CA ASP A 27 -23.09 -14.32 -6.91
C ASP A 27 -22.42 -15.16 -5.85
N VAL A 28 -21.93 -14.51 -4.79
CA VAL A 28 -21.63 -15.14 -3.51
C VAL A 28 -22.99 -15.51 -2.88
N SER A 29 -23.66 -16.49 -3.45
CA SER A 29 -24.81 -17.14 -2.88
C SER A 29 -24.45 -18.59 -2.59
N SER A 30 -23.98 -18.84 -1.38
CA SER A 30 -24.41 -20.00 -0.59
C SER A 30 -23.66 -20.07 0.74
N ASN A 31 -24.46 -20.05 1.80
CA ASN A 31 -24.18 -20.51 3.16
C ASN A 31 -23.52 -19.52 4.15
N VAL A 32 -24.14 -18.37 4.34
CA VAL A 32 -24.29 -17.83 5.69
C VAL A 32 -25.77 -17.64 5.92
N THR A 33 -26.43 -18.61 6.51
CA THR A 33 -27.78 -18.53 7.05
C THR A 33 -27.74 -17.78 8.39
N SER A 34 -27.58 -16.47 8.34
CA SER A 34 -28.09 -15.56 9.36
C SER A 34 -28.88 -14.50 8.61
N LYS A 35 -30.13 -14.32 9.02
CA LYS A 35 -31.13 -13.44 8.41
C LYS A 35 -30.63 -12.00 8.33
N VAL A 36 -29.97 -11.68 7.21
CA VAL A 36 -29.90 -10.29 6.71
C VAL A 36 -30.93 -10.21 5.59
N PRO A 37 -31.87 -9.28 5.61
CA PRO A 37 -32.83 -9.12 4.52
C PRO A 37 -32.06 -8.82 3.23
N ASN A 38 -32.31 -9.63 2.20
CA ASN A 38 -31.83 -9.38 0.83
C ASN A 38 -32.58 -8.16 0.24
N THR A 39 -32.24 -6.98 0.71
CA THR A 39 -32.61 -5.74 0.04
C THR A 39 -31.39 -5.28 -0.73
N SER A 40 -31.52 -5.18 -2.06
CA SER A 40 -30.48 -4.60 -2.90
C SER A 40 -30.21 -3.16 -2.44
N PHE A 41 -28.98 -2.70 -2.53
CA PHE A 41 -28.57 -1.33 -2.17
C PHE A 41 -29.47 -0.26 -2.82
N ASN A 42 -30.02 -0.55 -4.04
CA ASN A 42 -30.97 0.33 -4.73
C ASN A 42 -32.34 0.39 -4.04
N GLU A 43 -32.82 -0.68 -3.44
CA GLU A 43 -34.10 -0.67 -2.69
C GLU A 43 -33.95 0.01 -1.32
N LEU A 44 -32.77 -0.11 -0.69
CA LEU A 44 -32.43 0.62 0.52
C LEU A 44 -32.35 2.13 0.26
N SER A 45 -31.76 2.54 -0.88
CA SER A 45 -31.66 3.94 -1.28
C SER A 45 -33.03 4.57 -1.59
N ASP A 46 -33.99 3.79 -2.07
CA ASP A 46 -35.34 4.27 -2.38
C ASP A 46 -36.23 4.38 -1.14
N SER A 47 -36.04 3.53 -0.13
CA SER A 47 -36.74 3.64 1.16
C SER A 47 -36.21 4.81 2.02
N LEU A 48 -34.96 5.20 1.84
CA LEU A 48 -34.31 6.35 2.49
C LEU A 48 -34.59 7.69 1.78
N ARG A 49 -35.21 7.69 0.61
CA ARG A 49 -35.64 8.89 -0.16
C ARG A 49 -36.89 9.58 0.37
N GLN A 50 -37.28 9.37 1.62
CA GLN A 50 -38.21 10.33 2.21
C GLN A 50 -37.45 11.65 2.42
N PRO A 51 -37.88 12.76 1.82
CA PRO A 51 -37.24 14.04 2.02
C PRO A 51 -37.45 14.44 3.50
N PHE A 52 -36.46 14.17 4.32
CA PHE A 52 -36.34 14.94 5.56
C PHE A 52 -36.12 16.38 5.13
N VAL A 53 -37.16 17.19 5.19
CA VAL A 53 -37.06 18.63 4.95
C VAL A 53 -36.25 19.21 6.12
N HIS A 54 -34.93 19.14 6.02
CA HIS A 54 -34.06 19.88 6.89
C HIS A 54 -33.97 21.32 6.35
N ASN A 55 -34.29 22.29 7.20
CA ASN A 55 -34.11 23.72 6.92
C ASN A 55 -32.64 24.12 7.14
N ASP A 56 -31.69 23.35 6.61
CA ASP A 56 -30.29 23.73 6.69
C ASP A 56 -30.05 24.97 5.82
N PRO A 57 -29.29 25.95 6.30
CA PRO A 57 -28.97 27.11 5.48
C PRO A 57 -28.17 26.69 4.25
N PRO A 58 -28.39 27.32 3.07
CA PRO A 58 -27.71 26.95 1.85
C PRO A 58 -26.19 26.92 2.03
N LEU A 59 -25.53 25.93 1.44
CA LEU A 59 -24.08 25.79 1.52
C LEU A 59 -23.40 26.92 0.73
N ALA A 60 -22.37 27.50 1.34
CA ALA A 60 -21.51 28.41 0.61
C ALA A 60 -20.80 27.66 -0.54
N PRO A 61 -20.62 28.28 -1.73
CA PRO A 61 -19.99 27.62 -2.88
C PRO A 61 -18.52 27.21 -2.65
N THR A 62 -17.93 27.62 -1.53
CA THR A 62 -16.59 27.22 -1.09
C THR A 62 -16.55 25.89 -0.38
N ILE A 63 -17.69 25.39 0.12
CA ILE A 63 -17.78 24.09 0.80
C ILE A 63 -17.73 22.99 -0.26
N ARG A 64 -16.76 22.11 -0.12
CA ARG A 64 -16.49 21.01 -1.05
C ARG A 64 -16.39 19.64 -0.37
N GLY A 65 -16.47 19.58 0.94
CA GLY A 65 -16.37 18.33 1.70
C GLY A 65 -17.50 18.17 2.69
N ALA A 66 -17.90 16.92 2.95
CA ALA A 66 -18.86 16.54 3.97
C ALA A 66 -18.27 15.42 4.83
N LEU A 67 -18.35 15.56 6.14
CA LEU A 67 -17.75 14.66 7.12
C LEU A 67 -18.78 14.20 8.15
N CYS A 68 -18.60 12.97 8.63
CA CYS A 68 -19.39 12.32 9.65
C CYS A 68 -18.69 12.35 11.01
N LEU A 69 -19.39 12.77 12.07
CA LEU A 69 -18.98 12.52 13.45
C LEU A 69 -19.82 11.37 14.02
N VAL A 70 -19.13 10.31 14.43
CA VAL A 70 -19.70 9.16 15.14
C VAL A 70 -19.09 9.10 16.53
N ARG A 71 -19.92 9.01 17.57
CA ARG A 71 -19.51 8.77 18.97
C ARG A 71 -20.02 7.42 19.43
N ALA A 72 -19.12 6.58 19.89
CA ALA A 72 -19.44 5.27 20.43
C ALA A 72 -18.54 4.94 21.63
N ASP A 73 -19.13 4.50 22.74
CA ASP A 73 -18.44 4.20 24.00
C ASP A 73 -17.49 5.34 24.45
N ASP A 74 -18.00 6.58 24.38
CA ASP A 74 -17.25 7.82 24.67
C ASP A 74 -15.95 8.01 23.86
N ARG A 75 -15.91 7.43 22.66
CA ARG A 75 -14.81 7.55 21.68
C ARG A 75 -15.32 8.09 20.36
N ILE A 76 -14.45 8.79 19.66
CA ILE A 76 -14.69 9.34 18.33
C ILE A 76 -14.15 8.39 17.26
N LEU A 77 -14.93 8.17 16.21
CA LEU A 77 -14.48 7.42 15.04
C LEU A 77 -13.53 8.29 14.21
N LEU A 78 -12.33 7.79 14.00
CA LEU A 78 -11.31 8.38 13.15
C LEU A 78 -10.75 7.31 12.21
N VAL A 79 -10.49 7.68 10.97
CA VAL A 79 -9.82 6.85 9.98
C VAL A 79 -8.34 7.27 9.85
N ASP A 80 -7.46 6.28 9.65
CA ASP A 80 -6.03 6.51 9.40
C ASP A 80 -5.79 6.52 7.88
N GLU A 81 -5.46 7.68 7.33
CA GLU A 81 -5.26 7.87 5.90
C GLU A 81 -3.90 7.34 5.43
N ILE A 82 -3.88 6.54 4.36
CA ILE A 82 -2.65 5.94 3.82
C ILE A 82 -1.69 7.00 3.26
N VAL A 83 -2.22 7.98 2.54
CA VAL A 83 -1.41 8.96 1.80
C VAL A 83 -0.83 10.04 2.70
N THR A 84 -1.60 10.53 3.65
CA THR A 84 -1.17 11.61 4.56
C THR A 84 -0.50 11.08 5.83
N GLY A 85 -0.79 9.82 6.20
CA GLY A 85 -0.39 9.25 7.49
C GLY A 85 -1.01 9.99 8.68
N LYS A 86 -2.19 10.59 8.48
CA LYS A 86 -2.91 11.38 9.50
C LYS A 86 -4.27 10.77 9.78
N LEU A 87 -4.77 11.08 10.98
CA LEU A 87 -6.14 10.77 11.36
C LEU A 87 -7.10 11.81 10.77
N SER A 88 -8.25 11.38 10.28
CA SER A 88 -9.35 12.24 9.84
C SER A 88 -10.70 11.68 10.28
N LEU A 89 -11.72 12.52 10.26
CA LEU A 89 -13.10 12.04 10.32
C LEU A 89 -13.45 11.36 9.00
N PRO A 90 -14.30 10.31 9.02
CA PRO A 90 -14.83 9.76 7.78
C PRO A 90 -15.53 10.86 6.97
N GLY A 91 -15.18 10.95 5.68
CA GLY A 91 -15.76 11.95 4.82
C GLY A 91 -14.89 12.31 3.62
N GLY A 92 -15.52 12.90 2.59
CA GLY A 92 -14.86 13.18 1.35
C GLY A 92 -15.41 14.37 0.58
N THR A 93 -15.07 14.43 -0.68
CA THR A 93 -15.46 15.51 -1.58
C THR A 93 -16.90 15.32 -2.05
N ILE A 94 -17.68 16.40 -2.01
CA ILE A 94 -19.04 16.44 -2.55
C ILE A 94 -18.96 16.40 -4.07
N ASP A 95 -19.44 15.32 -4.67
CA ASP A 95 -19.42 15.13 -6.12
C ASP A 95 -20.61 15.82 -6.79
N ASN A 96 -20.37 16.45 -7.96
CA ASN A 96 -21.32 16.94 -8.96
C ASN A 96 -22.78 17.17 -8.50
N ASN A 97 -23.01 18.07 -7.54
CA ASN A 97 -24.32 18.39 -6.94
C ASN A 97 -24.93 17.27 -6.07
N GLU A 98 -24.13 16.34 -5.57
CA GLU A 98 -24.56 15.39 -4.54
C GLU A 98 -25.01 16.15 -3.29
N ASP A 99 -26.04 15.65 -2.61
CA ASP A 99 -26.40 16.16 -1.29
C ASP A 99 -25.25 15.88 -0.31
N PRO A 100 -24.72 16.89 0.41
CA PRO A 100 -23.62 16.69 1.37
C PRO A 100 -23.88 15.62 2.41
N ARG A 101 -25.14 15.37 2.77
CA ARG A 101 -25.50 14.28 3.70
C ARG A 101 -25.30 12.92 3.06
N LEU A 102 -25.63 12.77 1.77
CA LEU A 102 -25.35 11.53 1.04
C LEU A 102 -23.85 11.31 0.87
N THR A 103 -23.07 12.37 0.62
CA THR A 103 -21.62 12.29 0.62
C THR A 103 -21.10 11.79 1.96
N ALA A 104 -21.51 12.38 3.08
CA ALA A 104 -21.07 11.97 4.41
C ALA A 104 -21.44 10.50 4.71
N GLN A 105 -22.64 10.06 4.31
CA GLN A 105 -23.10 8.67 4.46
C GLN A 105 -22.27 7.71 3.61
N ARG A 106 -22.08 8.01 2.31
CA ARG A 106 -21.31 7.19 1.36
C ARG A 106 -19.87 7.02 1.82
N GLU A 107 -19.20 8.12 2.14
CA GLU A 107 -17.80 8.10 2.59
C GLU A 107 -17.62 7.33 3.90
N THR A 108 -18.57 7.45 4.84
CA THR A 108 -18.50 6.67 6.10
C THR A 108 -18.58 5.17 5.83
N TRP A 109 -19.39 4.74 4.86
CA TRP A 109 -19.43 3.36 4.42
C TRP A 109 -18.13 2.95 3.71
N GLU A 110 -17.65 3.77 2.79
CA GLU A 110 -16.47 3.48 1.98
C GLU A 110 -15.18 3.42 2.80
N GLU A 111 -15.07 4.25 3.84
CA GLU A 111 -13.87 4.36 4.68
C GLU A 111 -13.92 3.53 5.97
N ALA A 112 -15.08 3.47 6.63
CA ALA A 112 -15.22 2.80 7.93
C ALA A 112 -16.13 1.57 7.91
N GLY A 113 -16.76 1.24 6.77
CA GLY A 113 -17.66 0.09 6.65
C GLY A 113 -18.95 0.24 7.47
N LEU A 114 -19.32 1.45 7.89
CA LEU A 114 -20.50 1.72 8.72
C LEU A 114 -21.61 2.39 7.91
N VAL A 115 -22.79 1.82 7.95
CA VAL A 115 -24.01 2.46 7.42
C VAL A 115 -24.56 3.39 8.47
N VAL A 116 -24.71 4.67 8.12
CA VAL A 116 -25.13 5.72 9.07
C VAL A 116 -26.36 6.47 8.59
N VAL A 117 -27.17 6.93 9.52
CA VAL A 117 -28.16 7.99 9.33
C VAL A 117 -27.50 9.32 9.63
N VAL A 118 -27.53 10.23 8.68
CA VAL A 118 -26.94 11.56 8.83
C VAL A 118 -27.98 12.51 9.44
N GLY A 119 -27.71 12.93 10.66
CA GLY A 119 -28.56 13.80 11.48
C GLY A 119 -28.33 15.28 11.21
N GLN A 120 -28.31 16.07 12.29
CA GLN A 120 -28.17 17.53 12.23
C GLN A 120 -26.75 17.97 11.82
N GLU A 121 -26.66 19.15 11.24
CA GLU A 121 -25.39 19.81 11.03
C GLU A 121 -24.81 20.30 12.38
N LEU A 122 -23.54 19.95 12.63
CA LEU A 122 -22.84 20.32 13.86
C LEU A 122 -22.00 21.58 13.70
N GLY A 123 -21.54 21.85 12.48
CA GLY A 123 -20.73 23.02 12.20
C GLY A 123 -20.15 23.03 10.79
N ARG A 124 -19.50 24.13 10.45
CA ARG A 124 -18.90 24.35 9.14
C ARG A 124 -17.52 24.96 9.25
N THR A 125 -16.66 24.64 8.30
CA THR A 125 -15.48 25.42 7.97
C THR A 125 -15.71 26.15 6.64
N ASN A 126 -14.70 26.85 6.14
CA ASN A 126 -14.75 27.46 4.82
C ASN A 126 -14.75 26.42 3.66
N ARG A 127 -14.48 25.13 3.94
CA ARG A 127 -14.35 24.07 2.92
C ARG A 127 -15.16 22.82 3.20
N ALA A 128 -15.64 22.60 4.41
CA ALA A 128 -16.31 21.37 4.80
C ALA A 128 -17.47 21.63 5.78
N VAL A 129 -18.47 20.77 5.70
CA VAL A 129 -19.61 20.69 6.63
C VAL A 129 -19.50 19.39 7.45
N PHE A 130 -19.85 19.46 8.73
CA PHE A 130 -19.76 18.37 9.68
C PHE A 130 -21.16 17.99 10.16
N TYR A 131 -21.47 16.70 10.08
CA TYR A 131 -22.77 16.16 10.47
C TYR A 131 -22.66 15.20 11.65
N GLU A 132 -23.71 15.18 12.48
CA GLU A 132 -23.96 14.08 13.40
C GLU A 132 -24.30 12.83 12.59
N CYS A 133 -23.66 11.70 12.90
CA CYS A 133 -23.94 10.43 12.24
C CYS A 133 -24.21 9.35 13.27
N GLN A 134 -25.38 8.69 13.13
CA GLN A 134 -25.78 7.56 13.96
C GLN A 134 -25.70 6.29 13.14
N VAL A 135 -25.01 5.28 13.64
CA VAL A 135 -24.88 3.99 12.97
C VAL A 135 -26.19 3.21 13.09
N GLU A 136 -26.71 2.69 11.98
CA GLU A 136 -27.96 1.93 11.96
C GLU A 136 -27.81 0.49 12.47
N SER A 137 -26.60 -0.07 12.36
CA SER A 137 -26.26 -1.43 12.78
C SER A 137 -25.47 -1.41 14.10
N ASP A 138 -25.19 -2.61 14.64
CA ASP A 138 -24.24 -2.74 15.74
C ASP A 138 -22.85 -2.27 15.29
N ILE A 139 -22.21 -1.44 16.11
CA ILE A 139 -20.81 -1.07 15.93
C ILE A 139 -19.96 -2.20 16.51
N ILE A 140 -19.25 -2.91 15.63
CA ILE A 140 -18.37 -4.00 16.01
C ILE A 140 -16.93 -3.46 16.10
N ALA A 141 -16.26 -3.71 17.24
CA ALA A 141 -14.86 -3.35 17.41
C ALA A 141 -14.10 -4.47 18.11
N TYR A 142 -12.79 -4.54 17.89
CA TYR A 142 -11.93 -5.47 18.60
C TYR A 142 -11.75 -5.06 20.05
N SER A 143 -11.80 -6.04 20.98
CA SER A 143 -11.66 -5.82 22.42
C SER A 143 -10.26 -5.36 22.83
N GLU A 144 -9.23 -5.82 22.10
CA GLU A 144 -7.84 -5.49 22.35
C GLU A 144 -7.24 -4.70 21.16
N THR A 145 -6.47 -3.67 21.47
CA THR A 145 -5.68 -2.93 20.47
C THR A 145 -4.24 -2.76 20.94
N ASN A 146 -3.31 -2.81 20.02
CA ASN A 146 -1.87 -2.74 20.28
C ASN A 146 -1.41 -1.42 20.93
N TYR A 147 -2.24 -0.37 20.87
CA TYR A 147 -1.79 0.97 21.23
C TYR A 147 -2.39 1.51 22.52
N GLY A 148 -3.32 0.80 23.16
CA GLY A 148 -3.95 1.26 24.43
C GLY A 148 -4.72 2.59 24.34
N ARG A 149 -4.83 3.18 23.15
CA ARG A 149 -5.44 4.49 22.90
C ARG A 149 -6.90 4.42 22.49
N GLY A 150 -7.33 3.27 22.02
CA GLY A 150 -8.68 3.06 21.51
C GLY A 150 -8.90 1.64 21.03
N VAL A 151 -9.95 1.44 20.27
CA VAL A 151 -10.32 0.14 19.68
C VAL A 151 -10.47 0.27 18.17
N GLU A 152 -10.06 -0.75 17.43
CA GLU A 152 -10.09 -0.79 15.98
C GLU A 152 -11.35 -1.50 15.47
N LEU A 153 -11.91 -1.03 14.36
CA LEU A 153 -13.03 -1.66 13.67
C LEU A 153 -12.52 -2.63 12.59
N PRO A 154 -13.21 -3.78 12.38
CA PRO A 154 -12.89 -4.70 11.29
C PRO A 154 -13.37 -4.16 9.94
N ILE A 155 -12.61 -3.29 9.29
CA ILE A 155 -13.01 -2.60 8.05
C ILE A 155 -12.50 -3.24 6.75
N TYR A 156 -11.97 -4.47 6.80
CA TYR A 156 -11.37 -5.12 5.61
C TYR A 156 -12.31 -5.29 4.42
N PHE A 157 -13.62 -5.17 4.63
CA PHE A 157 -14.67 -5.22 3.59
C PHE A 157 -15.07 -3.84 3.08
N ALA A 158 -14.60 -2.76 3.71
CA ALA A 158 -14.90 -1.39 3.28
C ALA A 158 -14.20 -1.09 1.93
N PRO A 159 -14.89 -0.44 0.98
CA PRO A 159 -14.36 -0.22 -0.38
C PRO A 159 -13.01 0.50 -0.42
N HIS A 160 -12.77 1.45 0.49
CA HIS A 160 -11.54 2.25 0.54
C HIS A 160 -10.45 1.65 1.44
N PHE A 161 -10.68 0.46 2.03
CA PHE A 161 -9.65 -0.24 2.81
C PHE A 161 -8.45 -0.61 1.93
N GLY A 162 -7.26 -0.16 2.34
CA GLY A 162 -6.02 -0.36 1.59
C GLY A 162 -5.85 0.56 0.36
N VAL A 163 -6.85 1.39 0.05
CA VAL A 163 -6.82 2.41 -1.02
C VAL A 163 -6.52 3.77 -0.43
N GLU A 164 -7.41 4.26 0.41
CA GLU A 164 -7.36 5.57 1.06
C GLU A 164 -7.16 5.44 2.56
N VAL A 165 -7.78 4.41 3.17
CA VAL A 165 -7.80 4.18 4.59
C VAL A 165 -7.06 2.90 4.96
N ARG A 166 -6.22 2.99 5.99
CA ARG A 166 -5.46 1.88 6.56
C ARG A 166 -6.24 1.16 7.66
N SER A 167 -6.86 1.93 8.55
CA SER A 167 -7.67 1.44 9.67
C SER A 167 -8.72 2.47 10.05
N ALA A 168 -9.79 2.02 10.70
CA ALA A 168 -10.77 2.88 11.37
C ALA A 168 -10.75 2.59 12.87
N ASN A 169 -10.59 3.62 13.66
CA ASN A 169 -10.35 3.51 15.10
C ASN A 169 -11.32 4.37 15.88
N LEU A 170 -11.84 3.84 16.97
CA LEU A 170 -12.56 4.58 17.99
C LEU A 170 -11.57 5.02 19.07
N LEU A 171 -11.22 6.29 19.09
CA LEU A 171 -10.20 6.87 19.97
C LEU A 171 -10.82 7.82 21.00
N SER A 172 -10.26 7.86 22.20
CA SER A 172 -10.62 8.92 23.13
C SER A 172 -10.11 10.27 22.59
N PRO A 173 -10.95 11.31 22.46
CA PRO A 173 -10.48 12.61 21.96
C PRO A 173 -9.28 13.15 22.74
N LYS A 174 -9.23 12.89 24.05
CA LYS A 174 -8.13 13.31 24.93
C LYS A 174 -6.80 12.61 24.64
N SER A 175 -6.82 11.45 23.98
CA SER A 175 -5.62 10.68 23.62
C SER A 175 -5.04 11.06 22.27
N VAL A 176 -5.77 11.86 21.48
CA VAL A 176 -5.36 12.31 20.14
C VAL A 176 -4.67 13.65 20.24
N SER A 177 -3.43 13.72 19.79
CA SER A 177 -2.75 15.01 19.63
C SER A 177 -3.32 15.78 18.43
N PRO A 178 -3.58 17.11 18.54
CA PRO A 178 -4.00 17.88 17.37
C PRO A 178 -3.09 17.73 16.15
N THR A 179 -1.80 17.46 16.34
CA THR A 179 -0.82 17.24 15.25
C THR A 179 -0.98 15.91 14.53
N GLU A 180 -1.67 14.95 15.14
CA GLU A 180 -2.00 13.66 14.51
C GLU A 180 -3.23 13.80 13.61
N TYR A 181 -4.13 14.74 13.92
CA TYR A 181 -5.29 15.02 13.08
C TYR A 181 -4.88 15.81 11.82
N ARG A 182 -5.44 15.46 10.68
CA ARG A 182 -5.07 16.02 9.37
C ARG A 182 -5.13 17.55 9.32
N TYR A 183 -6.08 18.14 10.02
CA TYR A 183 -6.25 19.59 10.13
C TYR A 183 -6.16 20.06 11.58
N PRO A 184 -4.96 20.22 12.14
CA PRO A 184 -4.74 20.48 13.57
C PRO A 184 -5.56 21.64 14.15
N SER A 185 -5.75 22.71 13.37
CA SER A 185 -6.54 23.88 13.77
C SER A 185 -8.04 23.62 13.93
N GLN A 186 -8.56 22.51 13.36
CA GLN A 186 -9.97 22.12 13.47
C GLN A 186 -10.24 21.24 14.69
N TRP A 187 -9.20 20.67 15.30
CA TRP A 187 -9.37 19.68 16.39
C TRP A 187 -10.19 20.22 17.58
N PRO A 188 -9.99 21.46 18.09
CA PRO A 188 -10.82 21.97 19.17
C PRO A 188 -12.31 22.10 18.81
N MET A 189 -12.63 22.38 17.54
CA MET A 189 -14.01 22.40 17.05
C MET A 189 -14.58 20.97 17.00
N VAL A 190 -13.79 19.99 16.54
CA VAL A 190 -14.19 18.57 16.52
C VAL A 190 -14.48 18.07 17.93
N GLU A 191 -13.64 18.40 18.91
CA GLU A 191 -13.89 18.03 20.33
C GLU A 191 -15.18 18.66 20.88
N SER A 192 -15.48 19.90 20.53
CA SER A 192 -16.73 20.55 20.95
C SER A 192 -17.97 19.91 20.32
N MET A 193 -17.90 19.55 19.02
CA MET A 193 -18.96 18.84 18.33
C MET A 193 -19.16 17.42 18.88
N PHE A 194 -18.06 16.72 19.19
CA PHE A 194 -18.12 15.38 19.80
C PHE A 194 -18.87 15.37 21.14
N ALA A 195 -18.72 16.42 21.95
CA ALA A 195 -19.43 16.52 23.23
C ALA A 195 -20.96 16.68 23.06
N ALA A 196 -21.40 17.17 21.91
CA ALA A 196 -22.82 17.46 21.63
C ALA A 196 -23.59 16.29 21.03
N ILE A 197 -22.93 15.25 20.51
CA ILE A 197 -23.59 14.12 19.84
C ILE A 197 -23.89 12.95 20.79
N PRO A 198 -24.95 12.16 20.52
CA PRO A 198 -25.31 11.01 21.34
C PRO A 198 -24.24 9.92 21.30
N ASN A 199 -24.11 9.22 22.44
CA ASN A 199 -23.17 8.10 22.56
C ASN A 199 -23.89 6.79 22.22
N GLN A 200 -23.28 5.98 21.35
CA GLN A 200 -23.80 4.69 20.90
C GLN A 200 -23.04 3.53 21.55
N PRO A 201 -23.67 2.36 21.75
CA PRO A 201 -23.02 1.19 22.31
C PRO A 201 -22.10 0.52 21.25
N ILE A 202 -21.11 -0.24 21.74
CA ILE A 202 -20.21 -1.05 20.92
C ILE A 202 -20.35 -2.53 21.29
N SER A 203 -20.34 -3.39 20.29
CA SER A 203 -20.22 -4.83 20.44
C SER A 203 -18.75 -5.25 20.29
N TYR A 204 -18.12 -5.70 21.37
CA TYR A 204 -16.72 -6.10 21.36
C TYR A 204 -16.53 -7.55 20.92
N ILE A 205 -15.53 -7.78 20.09
CA ILE A 205 -15.10 -9.11 19.65
C ILE A 205 -13.58 -9.27 19.87
N ASP A 206 -13.13 -10.49 20.18
CA ASP A 206 -11.70 -10.74 20.39
C ASP A 206 -10.96 -10.93 19.06
N ASN A 207 -11.57 -11.60 18.11
CA ASN A 207 -11.00 -11.86 16.79
C ASN A 207 -12.07 -12.30 15.78
N LEU A 208 -11.68 -12.38 14.50
CA LEU A 208 -12.48 -12.88 13.39
C LEU A 208 -11.91 -14.16 12.77
N ILE A 209 -11.14 -14.96 13.51
CA ILE A 209 -10.50 -16.17 13.01
C ILE A 209 -11.51 -17.12 12.39
N SER A 210 -12.71 -17.26 13.00
CA SER A 210 -13.76 -18.15 12.50
C SER A 210 -14.31 -17.75 11.12
N SER A 211 -14.22 -16.49 10.74
CA SER A 211 -14.66 -15.96 9.45
C SER A 211 -13.62 -16.12 8.33
N ALA A 212 -12.37 -16.43 8.68
CA ALA A 212 -11.32 -16.62 7.70
C ALA A 212 -11.47 -17.95 6.94
N PRO A 213 -10.92 -18.09 5.72
CA PRO A 213 -10.81 -19.39 5.03
C PRO A 213 -10.10 -20.44 5.90
N LYS A 214 -10.47 -21.72 5.79
CA LYS A 214 -9.96 -22.80 6.67
C LYS A 214 -8.43 -22.90 6.74
N VAL A 215 -7.72 -22.68 5.62
CA VAL A 215 -6.26 -22.65 5.59
C VAL A 215 -5.73 -21.50 6.44
N HIS A 216 -6.31 -20.33 6.29
CA HIS A 216 -5.94 -19.15 7.07
C HIS A 216 -6.31 -19.27 8.55
N GLN A 217 -7.40 -19.98 8.91
CA GLN A 217 -7.73 -20.25 10.32
C GLN A 217 -6.60 -21.01 11.03
N LEU A 218 -6.00 -22.01 10.36
CA LEU A 218 -4.86 -22.74 10.92
C LEU A 218 -3.65 -21.83 11.11
N GLU A 219 -3.32 -21.02 10.10
CA GLU A 219 -2.19 -20.10 10.18
C GLU A 219 -2.42 -18.98 11.23
N LEU A 220 -3.67 -18.49 11.37
CA LEU A 220 -4.04 -17.53 12.41
C LEU A 220 -3.92 -18.14 13.81
N SER A 221 -4.24 -19.43 13.99
CA SER A 221 -4.01 -20.09 15.29
C SER A 221 -2.52 -20.19 15.63
N TRP A 222 -1.64 -20.45 14.65
CA TRP A 222 -0.19 -20.40 14.85
C TRP A 222 0.30 -18.99 15.15
N LEU A 223 -0.24 -17.99 14.46
CA LEU A 223 0.09 -16.58 14.70
C LEU A 223 -0.29 -16.18 16.12
N SER A 224 -1.53 -16.45 16.58
CA SER A 224 -1.97 -16.17 17.96
C SER A 224 -1.04 -16.80 18.99
N SER A 225 -0.74 -18.11 18.86
CA SER A 225 0.16 -18.80 19.79
C SER A 225 1.57 -18.21 19.79
N THR A 226 2.08 -17.76 18.62
CA THR A 226 3.40 -17.15 18.50
C THR A 226 3.42 -15.78 19.17
N GLN A 227 2.35 -15.01 19.01
CA GLN A 227 2.18 -13.70 19.63
C GLN A 227 2.06 -13.81 21.15
N GLU A 228 1.27 -14.75 21.65
CA GLU A 228 1.17 -15.05 23.09
C GLU A 228 2.53 -15.42 23.70
N ALA A 229 3.29 -16.27 22.99
CA ALA A 229 4.65 -16.63 23.39
C ALA A 229 5.59 -15.42 23.40
N LEU A 230 5.44 -14.48 22.45
CA LEU A 230 6.25 -13.26 22.42
C LEU A 230 5.86 -12.31 23.58
N VAL A 231 4.58 -12.16 23.88
CA VAL A 231 4.11 -11.34 25.00
C VAL A 231 4.60 -11.91 26.36
N ALA A 232 4.68 -13.24 26.48
CA ALA A 232 5.24 -13.92 27.66
C ALA A 232 6.78 -13.87 27.74
N ALA A 233 7.46 -13.47 26.65
CA ALA A 233 8.92 -13.44 26.60
C ALA A 233 9.52 -12.25 27.38
N PRO A 234 10.82 -12.28 27.75
CA PRO A 234 11.51 -11.15 28.36
C PRO A 234 11.39 -9.87 27.53
N LYS A 235 11.21 -8.71 28.18
CA LYS A 235 11.05 -7.41 27.52
C LYS A 235 12.15 -7.09 26.48
N GLN A 236 13.40 -7.47 26.78
CA GLN A 236 14.52 -7.26 25.84
C GLN A 236 14.32 -8.00 24.51
N LEU A 237 13.71 -9.20 24.55
CA LEU A 237 13.42 -9.97 23.35
C LEU A 237 12.26 -9.34 22.58
N GLN A 238 11.22 -8.88 23.27
CA GLN A 238 10.10 -8.15 22.64
C GLN A 238 10.61 -6.90 21.91
N GLU A 239 11.41 -6.06 22.60
CA GLU A 239 12.01 -4.85 22.03
C GLU A 239 12.91 -5.16 20.82
N LEU A 240 13.70 -6.22 20.89
CA LEU A 240 14.55 -6.66 19.78
C LEU A 240 13.72 -7.09 18.56
N VAL A 241 12.64 -7.83 18.77
CA VAL A 241 11.74 -8.27 17.69
C VAL A 241 11.04 -7.04 17.05
N VAL A 242 10.52 -6.13 17.85
CA VAL A 242 9.89 -4.89 17.35
C VAL A 242 10.90 -4.04 16.56
N LEU A 243 12.07 -3.79 17.13
CA LEU A 243 13.13 -3.02 16.47
C LEU A 243 13.56 -3.67 15.15
N GLY A 244 13.80 -5.00 15.17
CA GLY A 244 14.18 -5.75 13.97
C GLY A 244 13.12 -5.71 12.89
N GLY A 245 11.83 -5.84 13.27
CA GLY A 245 10.70 -5.71 12.37
C GLY A 245 10.61 -4.32 11.72
N ASN A 246 10.75 -3.25 12.51
CA ASN A 246 10.74 -1.88 12.03
C ASN A 246 11.91 -1.58 11.08
N VAL A 247 13.13 -2.01 11.43
CA VAL A 247 14.29 -1.86 10.55
C VAL A 247 14.08 -2.61 9.23
N LEU A 248 13.59 -3.84 9.29
CA LEU A 248 13.33 -4.64 8.10
C LEU A 248 12.24 -4.00 7.22
N TYR A 249 11.17 -3.50 7.83
CA TYR A 249 10.10 -2.79 7.13
C TYR A 249 10.65 -1.57 6.38
N ILE A 250 11.47 -0.73 7.02
CA ILE A 250 12.10 0.44 6.39
C ILE A 250 13.00 0.01 5.24
N VAL A 251 13.86 -1.01 5.45
CA VAL A 251 14.82 -1.48 4.42
C VAL A 251 14.10 -2.04 3.18
N LEU A 252 12.95 -2.66 3.37
CA LEU A 252 12.17 -3.25 2.28
C LEU A 252 11.23 -2.26 1.57
N GLN A 253 11.18 -0.99 2.01
CA GLN A 253 10.41 0.04 1.31
C GLN A 253 10.95 0.25 -0.12
N PRO A 254 10.05 0.34 -1.13
CA PRO A 254 10.46 0.47 -2.53
C PRO A 254 11.42 1.64 -2.78
N LEU A 255 11.20 2.79 -2.16
CA LEU A 255 12.04 3.98 -2.30
C LEU A 255 13.47 3.73 -1.81
N LEU A 256 13.63 3.02 -0.68
CA LEU A 256 14.95 2.70 -0.18
C LEU A 256 15.65 1.65 -1.05
N LEU A 257 14.93 0.63 -1.54
CA LEU A 257 15.47 -0.34 -2.49
C LEU A 257 15.95 0.31 -3.79
N ILE A 258 15.20 1.27 -4.34
CA ILE A 258 15.58 2.04 -5.52
C ILE A 258 16.84 2.88 -5.24
N SER A 259 17.02 3.35 -4.02
CA SER A 259 18.21 4.13 -3.63
C SER A 259 19.52 3.32 -3.72
N PHE A 260 19.46 1.99 -3.75
CA PHE A 260 20.62 1.11 -4.01
C PHE A 260 20.95 0.94 -5.50
N LEU A 261 20.18 1.52 -6.42
CA LEU A 261 20.40 1.42 -7.86
C LEU A 261 21.82 1.81 -8.28
N PRO A 262 22.47 2.89 -7.77
CA PRO A 262 23.86 3.21 -8.08
C PRO A 262 24.85 2.11 -7.70
N LEU A 263 24.59 1.41 -6.58
CA LEU A 263 25.43 0.29 -6.12
C LEU A 263 25.39 -0.88 -7.12
N PHE A 264 24.22 -1.24 -7.63
CA PHE A 264 24.10 -2.26 -8.66
C PHE A 264 24.77 -1.84 -9.98
N MET A 265 24.65 -0.55 -10.36
CA MET A 265 25.33 0.00 -11.55
C MET A 265 26.86 -0.02 -11.41
N TRP A 266 27.38 0.18 -10.21
CA TRP A 266 28.82 0.09 -9.92
C TRP A 266 29.32 -1.35 -9.92
N LEU A 267 28.61 -2.30 -9.28
CA LEU A 267 29.01 -3.70 -9.17
C LEU A 267 28.90 -4.45 -10.49
N TRP A 268 27.74 -4.40 -11.13
CA TRP A 268 27.41 -5.24 -12.30
C TRP A 268 27.13 -4.46 -13.58
N GLY A 269 27.03 -3.15 -13.48
CA GLY A 269 26.82 -2.27 -14.61
C GLY A 269 25.34 -2.01 -14.93
N ARG A 270 25.12 -1.06 -15.86
CA ARG A 270 23.79 -0.52 -16.18
C ARG A 270 22.85 -1.54 -16.84
N TYR A 271 23.39 -2.45 -17.65
CA TYR A 271 22.60 -3.45 -18.37
C TYR A 271 21.98 -4.47 -17.41
N PHE A 272 22.79 -4.99 -16.50
CA PHE A 272 22.32 -5.86 -15.43
C PHE A 272 21.31 -5.15 -14.55
N THR A 273 21.57 -3.90 -14.17
CA THR A 273 20.68 -3.11 -13.33
C THR A 273 19.32 -2.88 -14.02
N ALA A 274 19.31 -2.55 -15.33
CA ALA A 274 18.06 -2.40 -16.08
C ALA A 274 17.27 -3.71 -16.19
N GLN A 275 17.96 -4.84 -16.35
CA GLN A 275 17.37 -6.18 -16.37
C GLN A 275 16.75 -6.52 -15.01
N LEU A 276 17.47 -6.28 -13.91
CA LEU A 276 16.97 -6.49 -12.55
C LEU A 276 15.74 -5.62 -12.27
N MET A 277 15.80 -4.33 -12.60
CA MET A 277 14.69 -3.40 -12.46
C MET A 277 13.46 -3.83 -13.25
N PHE A 278 13.65 -4.33 -14.48
CA PHE A 278 12.56 -4.85 -15.29
C PHE A 278 11.93 -6.09 -14.64
N ALA A 279 12.73 -7.05 -14.16
CA ALA A 279 12.24 -8.26 -13.51
C ALA A 279 11.42 -7.93 -12.26
N VAL A 280 11.94 -7.06 -11.40
CA VAL A 280 11.25 -6.61 -10.18
C VAL A 280 9.95 -5.87 -10.51
N THR A 281 9.98 -4.96 -11.49
CA THR A 281 8.79 -4.18 -11.87
C THR A 281 7.70 -5.06 -12.46
N ALA A 282 8.07 -5.97 -13.36
CA ALA A 282 7.11 -6.91 -13.95
C ALA A 282 6.50 -7.85 -12.90
N THR A 283 7.33 -8.39 -12.00
CA THR A 283 6.86 -9.20 -10.86
C THR A 283 5.91 -8.42 -9.98
N SER A 284 6.25 -7.18 -9.63
CA SER A 284 5.45 -6.35 -8.74
C SER A 284 4.10 -5.98 -9.34
N LEU A 285 4.07 -5.56 -10.61
CA LEU A 285 2.80 -5.27 -11.30
C LEU A 285 1.91 -6.51 -11.39
N PHE A 286 2.49 -7.67 -11.70
CA PHE A 286 1.75 -8.93 -11.73
C PHE A 286 1.15 -9.27 -10.35
N ILE A 287 1.95 -9.20 -9.29
CA ILE A 287 1.50 -9.46 -7.91
C ILE A 287 0.42 -8.47 -7.48
N LEU A 288 0.59 -7.18 -7.76
CA LEU A 288 -0.41 -6.16 -7.40
C LEU A 288 -1.76 -6.43 -8.08
N VAL A 289 -1.74 -6.79 -9.37
CA VAL A 289 -2.97 -7.16 -10.09
C VAL A 289 -3.58 -8.44 -9.50
N ALA A 290 -2.75 -9.45 -9.19
CA ALA A 290 -3.23 -10.68 -8.57
C ALA A 290 -3.88 -10.42 -7.20
N LYS A 291 -3.30 -9.52 -6.38
CA LYS A 291 -3.88 -9.10 -5.10
C LYS A 291 -5.30 -8.54 -5.25
N GLN A 292 -5.55 -7.75 -6.31
CA GLN A 292 -6.89 -7.23 -6.58
C GLN A 292 -7.87 -8.33 -7.00
N GLY A 293 -7.38 -9.32 -7.75
CA GLY A 293 -8.22 -10.44 -8.20
C GLY A 293 -8.60 -11.41 -7.08
N PHE A 294 -7.70 -11.68 -6.15
CA PHE A 294 -7.96 -12.59 -5.02
C PHE A 294 -8.60 -11.91 -3.83
N SER A 295 -8.27 -10.66 -3.55
CA SER A 295 -8.82 -9.83 -2.48
C SER A 295 -8.79 -10.47 -1.08
N PHE A 296 -7.78 -11.30 -0.77
CA PHE A 296 -7.62 -11.89 0.56
C PHE A 296 -6.98 -10.88 1.51
N PRO A 297 -7.68 -10.51 2.62
CA PRO A 297 -7.16 -9.55 3.59
C PRO A 297 -5.89 -10.06 4.28
N VAL A 298 -5.08 -9.15 4.79
CA VAL A 298 -3.92 -9.48 5.63
C VAL A 298 -4.34 -10.18 6.93
N PRO A 299 -3.47 -10.99 7.57
CA PRO A 299 -3.78 -11.66 8.85
C PRO A 299 -4.27 -10.70 9.93
N HIS A 300 -3.72 -9.48 9.98
CA HIS A 300 -4.11 -8.43 10.90
C HIS A 300 -5.61 -8.07 10.84
N ALA A 301 -6.25 -8.18 9.67
CA ALA A 301 -7.69 -7.93 9.53
C ALA A 301 -8.56 -8.93 10.32
N TYR A 302 -8.03 -10.08 10.69
CA TYR A 302 -8.73 -11.11 11.47
C TYR A 302 -8.26 -11.18 12.93
N LEU A 303 -7.01 -10.80 13.19
CA LEU A 303 -6.36 -10.86 14.50
C LEU A 303 -5.50 -9.60 14.71
N PRO A 304 -6.05 -8.50 15.25
CA PRO A 304 -5.39 -7.18 15.29
C PRO A 304 -4.29 -7.02 16.34
N THR A 305 -3.99 -8.07 17.12
CA THR A 305 -3.22 -8.00 18.36
C THR A 305 -1.78 -7.52 18.26
N LEU A 306 -1.08 -7.67 17.13
CA LEU A 306 0.33 -7.25 17.00
C LEU A 306 0.66 -6.65 15.62
N ASN A 307 -0.07 -5.63 15.19
CA ASN A 307 0.25 -4.92 13.95
C ASN A 307 1.39 -3.90 14.16
N TYR A 308 2.63 -4.37 14.14
CA TYR A 308 3.80 -3.48 14.29
C TYR A 308 4.05 -2.59 13.07
N ASN A 309 3.51 -2.93 11.89
CA ASN A 309 3.85 -2.29 10.63
C ASN A 309 2.67 -1.60 9.94
N GLU A 310 1.52 -1.49 10.61
CA GLU A 310 0.31 -0.81 10.11
C GLU A 310 -0.03 -1.16 8.64
N ARG A 311 0.11 -2.43 8.28
CA ARG A 311 -0.17 -2.90 6.93
C ARG A 311 -1.67 -3.05 6.71
N SER A 312 -2.14 -2.59 5.56
CA SER A 312 -3.53 -2.68 5.13
C SER A 312 -3.63 -3.30 3.73
N GLY A 313 -4.84 -3.65 3.33
CA GLY A 313 -5.14 -4.19 2.01
C GLY A 313 -5.04 -5.71 1.94
N PHE A 314 -4.60 -6.24 0.78
CA PHE A 314 -4.61 -7.66 0.49
C PHE A 314 -3.22 -8.30 0.60
N SER A 315 -3.17 -9.57 1.07
CA SER A 315 -1.91 -10.27 1.33
C SER A 315 -1.46 -11.18 0.18
N PHE A 316 -2.41 -11.88 -0.48
CA PHE A 316 -2.10 -12.93 -1.47
C PHE A 316 -1.98 -12.43 -2.91
N PRO A 317 -0.93 -12.82 -3.65
CA PRO A 317 0.35 -13.38 -3.18
C PRO A 317 1.24 -12.30 -2.52
N ASP A 318 2.23 -12.71 -1.70
CA ASP A 318 3.07 -11.72 -1.03
C ASP A 318 4.09 -11.05 -1.96
N LEU A 319 4.02 -9.70 -2.02
CA LEU A 319 4.87 -8.88 -2.88
C LEU A 319 6.33 -8.84 -2.41
N ILE A 320 6.55 -8.75 -1.10
CA ILE A 320 7.89 -8.60 -0.54
C ILE A 320 8.68 -9.87 -0.76
N MET A 321 8.07 -11.02 -0.49
CA MET A 321 8.71 -12.32 -0.69
C MET A 321 9.00 -12.58 -2.18
N ALA A 322 8.05 -12.25 -3.07
CA ALA A 322 8.24 -12.38 -4.52
C ALA A 322 9.43 -11.55 -5.01
N ASN A 323 9.49 -10.27 -4.64
CA ASN A 323 10.58 -9.39 -5.03
C ASN A 323 11.92 -9.81 -4.41
N TRP A 324 11.93 -10.19 -3.13
CA TRP A 324 13.15 -10.64 -2.46
C TRP A 324 13.73 -11.90 -3.15
N ILE A 325 12.91 -12.91 -3.41
CA ILE A 325 13.36 -14.14 -4.08
C ILE A 325 13.78 -13.87 -5.53
N CYS A 326 13.07 -13.01 -6.25
CA CYS A 326 13.45 -12.59 -7.60
C CYS A 326 14.82 -11.90 -7.60
N ILE A 327 15.02 -10.88 -6.75
CA ILE A 327 16.27 -10.14 -6.65
C ILE A 327 17.41 -11.06 -6.22
N SER A 328 17.23 -11.81 -5.13
CA SER A 328 18.28 -12.67 -4.58
C SER A 328 18.72 -13.76 -5.56
N SER A 329 17.79 -14.40 -6.27
CA SER A 329 18.13 -15.42 -7.29
C SER A 329 18.91 -14.83 -8.45
N ILE A 330 18.51 -13.67 -8.99
CA ILE A 330 19.23 -12.97 -10.07
C ILE A 330 20.62 -12.49 -9.60
N VAL A 331 20.72 -11.91 -8.41
CA VAL A 331 22.00 -11.42 -7.84
C VAL A 331 22.93 -12.59 -7.52
N VAL A 332 22.46 -13.65 -6.89
CA VAL A 332 23.26 -14.83 -6.57
C VAL A 332 23.82 -15.48 -7.84
N SER A 333 23.08 -15.45 -8.96
CA SER A 333 23.58 -15.98 -10.25
C SER A 333 24.81 -15.23 -10.81
N GLN A 334 25.05 -13.98 -10.37
CA GLN A 334 26.20 -13.18 -10.80
C GLN A 334 27.47 -13.43 -9.94
N ILE A 335 27.34 -14.21 -8.87
CA ILE A 335 28.44 -14.44 -7.92
C ILE A 335 29.31 -15.59 -8.42
N GLN A 336 30.62 -15.41 -8.28
CA GLN A 336 31.59 -16.44 -8.69
C GLN A 336 31.33 -17.77 -7.96
N PRO A 337 31.51 -18.93 -8.61
CA PRO A 337 31.25 -20.26 -8.03
C PRO A 337 31.90 -20.51 -6.67
N ARG A 338 33.09 -19.94 -6.46
CA ARG A 338 33.84 -20.05 -5.19
C ARG A 338 33.09 -19.50 -3.98
N HIS A 339 32.23 -18.50 -4.17
CA HIS A 339 31.50 -17.82 -3.10
C HIS A 339 30.00 -18.11 -3.11
N LEU A 340 29.53 -18.81 -4.12
CA LEU A 340 28.12 -19.06 -4.40
C LEU A 340 27.37 -19.66 -3.20
N SER A 341 27.97 -20.67 -2.54
CA SER A 341 27.32 -21.34 -1.39
C SER A 341 27.13 -20.41 -0.20
N LYS A 342 28.09 -19.54 0.09
CA LYS A 342 28.01 -18.59 1.21
C LYS A 342 26.91 -17.55 1.00
N PHE A 343 26.84 -17.00 -0.22
CA PHE A 343 25.81 -16.02 -0.58
C PHE A 343 24.42 -16.64 -0.68
N ALA A 344 24.30 -17.86 -1.19
CA ALA A 344 23.04 -18.60 -1.21
C ALA A 344 22.52 -18.90 0.21
N ILE A 345 23.40 -19.32 1.13
CA ILE A 345 23.07 -19.51 2.54
C ILE A 345 22.63 -18.19 3.18
N ALA A 346 23.37 -17.10 2.95
CA ALA A 346 23.00 -15.78 3.49
C ALA A 346 21.64 -15.33 2.95
N ALA A 347 21.37 -15.45 1.64
CA ALA A 347 20.09 -15.13 1.05
C ALA A 347 18.95 -15.97 1.65
N PHE A 348 19.18 -17.27 1.88
CA PHE A 348 18.21 -18.16 2.51
C PHE A 348 17.92 -17.76 3.96
N LEU A 349 18.95 -17.43 4.75
CA LEU A 349 18.77 -16.95 6.14
C LEU A 349 17.97 -15.64 6.17
N VAL A 350 18.27 -14.70 5.28
CA VAL A 350 17.49 -13.45 5.17
C VAL A 350 16.05 -13.74 4.77
N THR A 351 15.81 -14.72 3.88
CA THR A 351 14.44 -15.14 3.53
C THR A 351 13.66 -15.61 4.75
N ILE A 352 14.28 -16.43 5.63
CA ILE A 352 13.66 -16.88 6.88
C ILE A 352 13.35 -15.70 7.80
N ILE A 353 14.28 -14.75 7.91
CA ILE A 353 14.09 -13.55 8.74
C ILE A 353 12.92 -12.72 8.20
N ILE A 354 12.84 -12.47 6.90
CA ILE A 354 11.74 -11.75 6.26
C ILE A 354 10.42 -12.47 6.52
N ALA A 355 10.35 -13.78 6.31
CA ALA A 355 9.16 -14.58 6.53
C ALA A 355 8.71 -14.52 7.99
N PHE A 356 9.62 -14.67 8.94
CA PHE A 356 9.34 -14.60 10.36
C PHE A 356 8.73 -13.23 10.75
N TYR A 357 9.37 -12.14 10.36
CA TYR A 357 8.88 -10.81 10.71
C TYR A 357 7.56 -10.45 10.03
N GLN A 358 7.36 -10.85 8.78
CA GLN A 358 6.08 -10.65 8.10
C GLN A 358 4.95 -11.44 8.75
N PHE A 359 5.22 -12.69 9.16
CA PHE A 359 4.24 -13.52 9.83
C PHE A 359 3.88 -12.96 11.20
N ILE A 360 4.86 -12.72 12.08
CA ILE A 360 4.61 -12.27 13.45
C ILE A 360 3.96 -10.89 13.53
N SER A 361 4.21 -10.01 12.54
CA SER A 361 3.57 -8.70 12.44
C SER A 361 2.17 -8.73 11.84
N GLY A 362 1.63 -9.91 11.49
CA GLY A 362 0.32 -10.00 10.82
C GLY A 362 0.29 -9.42 9.41
N GLY A 363 1.46 -9.26 8.78
CA GLY A 363 1.58 -8.62 7.46
C GLY A 363 1.28 -9.54 6.28
N ALA A 364 1.50 -10.86 6.41
CA ALA A 364 1.19 -11.86 5.39
C ALA A 364 1.07 -13.26 5.99
N PHE A 365 0.25 -14.10 5.38
CA PHE A 365 0.16 -15.52 5.69
C PHE A 365 1.39 -16.28 5.16
N LEU A 366 1.74 -17.41 5.78
CA LEU A 366 2.83 -18.28 5.29
C LEU A 366 2.54 -18.81 3.88
N SER A 367 1.29 -19.19 3.62
CA SER A 367 0.82 -19.62 2.30
C SER A 367 1.00 -18.52 1.24
N ASP A 368 0.73 -17.26 1.58
CA ASP A 368 0.86 -16.10 0.68
C ASP A 368 2.33 -15.80 0.35
N MET A 369 3.19 -15.90 1.37
CA MET A 369 4.64 -15.77 1.22
C MET A 369 5.22 -16.90 0.37
N PHE A 370 4.74 -18.14 0.54
CA PHE A 370 5.16 -19.28 -0.28
C PHE A 370 4.75 -19.10 -1.74
N ALA A 371 3.51 -18.65 -2.01
CA ALA A 371 3.07 -18.33 -3.37
C ALA A 371 3.90 -17.19 -4.00
N GLY A 372 4.17 -16.13 -3.24
CA GLY A 372 5.07 -15.06 -3.65
C GLY A 372 6.47 -15.56 -3.99
N ALA A 373 7.04 -16.41 -3.13
CA ALA A 373 8.37 -17.02 -3.34
C ALA A 373 8.44 -17.84 -4.63
N ILE A 374 7.40 -18.63 -4.92
CA ILE A 374 7.32 -19.40 -6.18
C ILE A 374 7.32 -18.47 -7.39
N ILE A 375 6.50 -17.41 -7.37
CA ILE A 375 6.43 -16.45 -8.48
C ILE A 375 7.78 -15.75 -8.66
N GLY A 376 8.39 -15.28 -7.58
CA GLY A 376 9.72 -14.67 -7.60
C GLY A 376 10.81 -15.59 -8.14
N ALA A 377 10.79 -16.88 -7.73
CA ALA A 377 11.72 -17.90 -8.20
C ALA A 377 11.54 -18.21 -9.70
N LEU A 378 10.31 -18.31 -10.17
CA LEU A 378 10.01 -18.56 -11.60
C LEU A 378 10.49 -17.40 -12.48
N VAL A 379 10.24 -16.17 -12.06
CA VAL A 379 10.74 -14.98 -12.78
C VAL A 379 12.26 -14.94 -12.74
N GLY A 380 12.87 -15.08 -11.57
CA GLY A 380 14.33 -15.11 -11.42
C GLY A 380 14.98 -16.20 -12.27
N TRP A 381 14.43 -17.43 -12.26
CA TRP A 381 14.89 -18.53 -13.10
C TRP A 381 14.78 -18.23 -14.60
N HIS A 382 13.68 -17.62 -15.04
CA HIS A 382 13.50 -17.23 -16.44
C HIS A 382 14.60 -16.24 -16.88
N PHE A 383 14.89 -15.23 -16.06
CA PHE A 383 15.93 -14.24 -16.36
C PHE A 383 17.34 -14.84 -16.34
N ILE A 384 17.64 -15.72 -15.39
CA ILE A 384 18.93 -16.42 -15.31
C ILE A 384 19.14 -17.27 -16.58
N ARG A 385 18.13 -18.07 -16.97
CA ARG A 385 18.21 -18.90 -18.16
C ARG A 385 18.39 -18.10 -19.43
N HIS A 386 17.72 -16.96 -19.56
CA HIS A 386 17.84 -16.06 -20.70
C HIS A 386 19.25 -15.47 -20.79
N HIS A 387 19.82 -15.04 -19.65
CA HIS A 387 21.16 -14.49 -19.59
C HIS A 387 22.24 -15.51 -20.01
N PHE A 388 22.16 -16.76 -19.54
CA PHE A 388 23.10 -17.83 -19.94
C PHE A 388 22.97 -18.21 -21.41
N SER A 389 21.81 -18.09 -22.00
CA SER A 389 21.59 -18.41 -23.43
C SER A 389 22.15 -17.33 -24.37
N LEU A 390 22.38 -16.12 -23.90
CA LEU A 390 22.84 -14.94 -24.66
C LEU A 390 24.28 -14.53 -24.31
N ALA A 391 25.06 -15.40 -23.69
CA ALA A 391 26.45 -15.13 -23.21
C ALA A 391 27.44 -14.64 -24.28
N VAL A 392 27.02 -14.43 -25.52
CA VAL A 392 27.86 -13.99 -26.66
C VAL A 392 27.58 -12.54 -27.09
N SER A 393 26.49 -11.90 -26.63
CA SER A 393 26.19 -10.50 -26.95
C SER A 393 25.71 -9.73 -25.73
N GLU A 394 26.23 -8.51 -25.52
CA GLU A 394 25.69 -7.57 -24.56
C GLU A 394 24.20 -7.37 -24.88
N ASP A 395 23.30 -7.87 -23.98
CA ASP A 395 21.86 -7.78 -24.22
C ASP A 395 21.34 -6.40 -23.84
N TYR A 396 21.27 -5.51 -24.83
CA TYR A 396 20.74 -4.16 -24.69
C TYR A 396 19.20 -4.10 -24.59
N THR A 397 18.51 -5.23 -24.58
CA THR A 397 17.04 -5.29 -24.69
C THR A 397 16.37 -4.49 -23.60
N PHE A 398 16.78 -4.65 -22.34
CA PHE A 398 16.15 -4.00 -21.18
C PHE A 398 16.57 -2.53 -20.97
N THR A 399 17.52 -2.02 -21.76
CA THR A 399 17.86 -0.59 -21.81
C THR A 399 17.14 0.15 -22.94
N ARG A 400 16.34 -0.56 -23.76
CA ARG A 400 15.62 0.05 -24.89
C ARG A 400 14.37 0.78 -24.43
N VAL A 401 14.18 1.98 -24.97
CA VAL A 401 13.00 2.84 -24.72
C VAL A 401 11.68 2.10 -24.95
N ARG A 402 11.59 1.27 -26.00
CA ARG A 402 10.36 0.54 -26.36
C ARG A 402 9.89 -0.42 -25.26
N VAL A 403 10.83 -1.06 -24.55
CA VAL A 403 10.50 -2.02 -23.46
C VAL A 403 9.85 -1.27 -22.30
N TRP A 404 10.46 -0.18 -21.87
CA TRP A 404 9.93 0.63 -20.78
C TRP A 404 8.67 1.40 -21.17
N LEU A 405 8.53 1.80 -22.44
CA LEU A 405 7.29 2.40 -22.93
C LEU A 405 6.10 1.42 -22.76
N VAL A 406 6.26 0.16 -23.21
CA VAL A 406 5.21 -0.86 -23.07
C VAL A 406 4.88 -1.10 -21.59
N LEU A 407 5.89 -1.22 -20.73
CA LEU A 407 5.67 -1.45 -19.31
C LEU A 407 5.00 -0.24 -18.61
N THR A 408 5.37 0.98 -19.03
CA THR A 408 4.71 2.22 -18.57
C THR A 408 3.24 2.27 -18.99
N MET A 409 2.92 1.86 -20.22
CA MET A 409 1.53 1.80 -20.68
C MET A 409 0.71 0.78 -19.84
N ILE A 410 1.27 -0.40 -19.58
CA ILE A 410 0.62 -1.42 -18.73
C ILE A 410 0.41 -0.85 -17.32
N ALA A 411 1.42 -0.25 -16.72
CA ALA A 411 1.33 0.35 -15.39
C ALA A 411 0.29 1.49 -15.36
N ALA A 412 0.20 2.30 -16.42
CA ALA A 412 -0.80 3.38 -16.51
C ALA A 412 -2.23 2.82 -16.60
N ILE A 413 -2.44 1.75 -17.36
CA ILE A 413 -3.74 1.08 -17.44
C ILE A 413 -4.11 0.51 -16.07
N CYS A 414 -3.19 -0.17 -15.39
CA CYS A 414 -3.41 -0.68 -14.04
C CYS A 414 -3.73 0.43 -13.04
N ALA A 415 -2.99 1.54 -13.07
CA ALA A 415 -3.23 2.69 -12.20
C ALA A 415 -4.57 3.40 -12.47
N TYR A 416 -5.05 3.37 -13.72
CA TYR A 416 -6.36 3.91 -14.10
C TYR A 416 -7.51 3.02 -13.62
N ILE A 417 -7.36 1.68 -13.73
CA ILE A 417 -8.40 0.72 -13.31
C ILE A 417 -8.47 0.64 -11.77
N TRP A 418 -7.31 0.52 -11.12
CA TRP A 418 -7.19 0.40 -9.68
C TRP A 418 -6.47 1.64 -9.14
N GLN A 419 -7.20 2.58 -8.58
CA GLN A 419 -6.67 3.87 -8.11
C GLN A 419 -5.88 3.78 -6.79
N TYR A 420 -5.20 2.64 -6.55
CA TYR A 420 -4.36 2.43 -5.37
C TYR A 420 -3.03 3.20 -5.46
N PRO A 421 -2.54 3.81 -4.38
CA PRO A 421 -1.26 4.50 -4.34
C PRO A 421 -0.09 3.64 -4.80
N SER A 422 -0.14 2.32 -4.54
CA SER A 422 0.88 1.38 -4.98
C SER A 422 1.04 1.33 -6.51
N PHE A 423 -0.06 1.33 -7.28
CA PHE A 423 0.03 1.35 -8.75
C PHE A 423 0.61 2.65 -9.28
N LEU A 424 0.30 3.79 -8.63
CA LEU A 424 0.90 5.09 -8.99
C LEU A 424 2.41 5.11 -8.73
N SER A 425 2.86 4.51 -7.63
CA SER A 425 4.29 4.38 -7.32
C SER A 425 5.02 3.53 -8.37
N TRP A 426 4.45 2.40 -8.81
CA TRP A 426 5.03 1.57 -9.86
C TRP A 426 4.96 2.22 -11.23
N LEU A 427 3.91 2.99 -11.54
CA LEU A 427 3.85 3.83 -12.74
C LEU A 427 4.97 4.88 -12.73
N ALA A 428 5.18 5.57 -11.61
CA ALA A 428 6.26 6.54 -11.45
C ALA A 428 7.64 5.90 -11.64
N LEU A 429 7.85 4.68 -11.14
CA LEU A 429 9.07 3.90 -11.39
C LEU A 429 9.24 3.59 -12.87
N CYS A 430 8.19 3.13 -13.56
CA CYS A 430 8.23 2.87 -15.00
C CYS A 430 8.59 4.13 -15.81
N ILE A 431 8.00 5.28 -15.45
CA ILE A 431 8.33 6.59 -16.04
C ILE A 431 9.80 6.93 -15.79
N GLY A 432 10.30 6.77 -14.56
CA GLY A 432 11.71 7.00 -14.23
C GLY A 432 12.65 6.13 -15.05
N MET A 433 12.36 4.86 -15.21
CA MET A 433 13.15 3.94 -16.03
C MET A 433 13.02 4.21 -17.53
N LEU A 434 11.86 4.69 -18.00
CA LEU A 434 11.69 5.15 -19.37
C LEU A 434 12.58 6.37 -19.65
N LEU A 435 12.59 7.36 -18.76
CA LEU A 435 13.48 8.53 -18.84
C LEU A 435 14.96 8.12 -18.80
N PHE A 436 15.31 7.18 -17.93
CA PHE A 436 16.64 6.60 -17.87
C PHE A 436 17.04 5.93 -19.20
N ALA A 437 16.15 5.17 -19.82
CA ALA A 437 16.40 4.53 -21.11
C ALA A 437 16.56 5.56 -22.25
N VAL A 438 15.77 6.63 -22.25
CA VAL A 438 15.89 7.74 -23.20
C VAL A 438 17.24 8.47 -23.02
N ALA A 439 17.61 8.82 -21.79
CA ALA A 439 18.88 9.47 -21.49
C ALA A 439 20.09 8.62 -21.95
N ASN A 440 20.04 7.31 -21.75
CA ASN A 440 21.06 6.37 -22.23
C ASN A 440 21.12 6.26 -23.75
N GLY A 441 20.03 6.47 -24.47
CA GLY A 441 19.98 6.49 -25.94
C GLY A 441 20.67 7.70 -26.53
N TYR A 442 20.51 8.88 -25.92
CA TYR A 442 21.13 10.13 -26.41
C TYR A 442 22.60 10.28 -26.00
N CYS A 443 22.97 9.84 -24.82
CA CYS A 443 24.32 9.93 -24.27
C CYS A 443 24.70 8.60 -23.62
N PRO A 444 25.12 7.57 -24.39
CA PRO A 444 25.42 6.28 -23.80
C PRO A 444 26.60 6.40 -22.82
N PRO A 445 26.35 6.27 -21.50
CA PRO A 445 27.42 6.30 -20.52
C PRO A 445 28.28 5.03 -20.58
N ARG A 446 29.37 4.99 -19.79
CA ARG A 446 30.17 3.76 -19.61
C ARG A 446 29.27 2.61 -19.15
N SER A 447 29.67 1.37 -19.41
CA SER A 447 28.93 0.18 -19.00
C SER A 447 28.81 0.07 -17.48
N LYS A 448 29.85 0.47 -16.74
CA LYS A 448 29.92 0.49 -15.28
C LYS A 448 30.19 1.89 -14.74
N MET A 449 29.68 2.15 -13.57
CA MET A 449 29.87 3.35 -12.78
C MET A 449 31.25 3.33 -12.09
N CYS A 450 31.96 4.46 -11.99
CA CYS A 450 33.18 4.55 -11.19
C CYS A 450 32.86 4.88 -9.72
N LEU A 451 33.84 4.72 -8.83
CA LEU A 451 33.65 4.95 -7.38
C LEU A 451 33.24 6.42 -7.08
N LYS A 452 33.80 7.40 -7.79
CA LYS A 452 33.46 8.82 -7.61
C LYS A 452 32.01 9.10 -8.01
N GLU A 453 31.54 8.52 -9.09
CA GLU A 453 30.15 8.63 -9.55
C GLU A 453 29.18 7.95 -8.57
N LEU A 454 29.55 6.77 -8.03
CA LEU A 454 28.79 6.07 -7.00
C LEU A 454 28.62 6.96 -5.74
N LEU A 455 29.73 7.48 -5.19
CA LEU A 455 29.69 8.31 -3.98
C LEU A 455 28.87 9.58 -4.21
N CYS A 456 29.07 10.26 -5.35
CA CYS A 456 28.30 11.44 -5.70
C CYS A 456 26.79 11.13 -5.79
N SER A 457 26.42 10.01 -6.45
CA SER A 457 25.02 9.59 -6.56
C SER A 457 24.39 9.27 -5.21
N LEU A 458 25.11 8.55 -4.33
CA LEU A 458 24.61 8.23 -2.99
C LEU A 458 24.43 9.49 -2.12
N ILE A 459 25.36 10.45 -2.20
CA ILE A 459 25.21 11.74 -1.48
C ILE A 459 23.98 12.50 -1.98
N LEU A 460 23.80 12.60 -3.31
CA LEU A 460 22.65 13.31 -3.88
C LEU A 460 21.32 12.62 -3.54
N ILE A 461 21.27 11.29 -3.54
CA ILE A 461 20.09 10.53 -3.12
C ILE A 461 19.82 10.75 -1.63
N LEU A 462 20.83 10.73 -0.78
CA LEU A 462 20.67 11.02 0.64
C LEU A 462 20.10 12.42 0.89
N LEU A 463 20.63 13.43 0.20
CA LEU A 463 20.11 14.80 0.28
C LEU A 463 18.67 14.89 -0.21
N LEU A 464 18.34 14.19 -1.31
CA LEU A 464 16.97 14.10 -1.82
C LEU A 464 16.02 13.47 -0.79
N LEU A 465 16.42 12.35 -0.15
CA LEU A 465 15.60 11.68 0.86
C LEU A 465 15.39 12.55 2.10
N VAL A 466 16.42 13.24 2.59
CA VAL A 466 16.28 14.19 3.71
C VAL A 466 15.30 15.31 3.34
N GLY A 467 15.43 15.87 2.14
CA GLY A 467 14.51 16.89 1.63
C GLY A 467 13.07 16.33 1.48
N TYR A 468 12.93 15.11 0.99
CA TYR A 468 11.66 14.43 0.86
C TYR A 468 10.95 14.28 2.21
N PHE A 469 11.60 13.73 3.23
CA PHE A 469 10.99 13.58 4.56
C PHE A 469 10.60 14.91 5.20
N HIS A 470 11.41 15.95 4.99
CA HIS A 470 11.05 17.29 5.48
C HIS A 470 9.82 17.84 4.75
N LEU A 471 9.76 17.73 3.42
CA LEU A 471 8.61 18.18 2.63
C LEU A 471 7.34 17.36 2.93
N GLU A 472 7.46 16.05 3.16
CA GLU A 472 6.34 15.18 3.51
C GLU A 472 5.63 15.68 4.77
N THR A 473 6.37 16.08 5.81
CA THR A 473 5.77 16.66 7.02
C THR A 473 5.04 17.97 6.75
N MET A 474 5.51 18.78 5.81
CA MET A 474 4.85 20.03 5.42
C MET A 474 3.58 19.82 4.59
N PHE A 475 3.58 18.82 3.72
CA PHE A 475 2.45 18.49 2.82
C PHE A 475 1.45 17.50 3.41
N ALA A 476 1.69 16.97 4.61
CA ALA A 476 0.83 15.97 5.27
C ALA A 476 -0.65 16.39 5.42
N HIS A 477 -0.96 17.69 5.33
CA HIS A 477 -2.35 18.18 5.37
C HIS A 477 -3.06 18.13 4.00
N SER A 478 -2.32 17.90 2.91
CA SER A 478 -2.83 17.88 1.54
C SER A 478 -2.64 16.49 0.93
N GLY A 479 -3.71 15.71 0.77
CA GLY A 479 -3.65 14.39 0.13
C GLY A 479 -3.02 14.44 -1.27
N ILE A 480 -3.40 15.43 -2.11
CA ILE A 480 -2.80 15.61 -3.45
C ILE A 480 -1.32 15.99 -3.33
N GLY A 481 -0.95 16.88 -2.41
CA GLY A 481 0.43 17.30 -2.20
C GLY A 481 1.32 16.12 -1.76
N SER A 482 0.89 15.34 -0.78
CA SER A 482 1.59 14.14 -0.31
C SER A 482 1.71 13.10 -1.43
N LEU A 483 0.63 12.81 -2.16
CA LEU A 483 0.64 11.84 -3.26
C LEU A 483 1.60 12.26 -4.38
N LEU A 484 1.58 13.54 -4.78
CA LEU A 484 2.51 14.06 -5.79
C LEU A 484 3.96 13.95 -5.33
N LEU A 485 4.23 14.29 -4.07
CA LEU A 485 5.58 14.20 -3.51
C LEU A 485 6.09 12.75 -3.49
N GLN A 486 5.27 11.80 -3.01
CA GLN A 486 5.57 10.37 -2.97
C GLN A 486 5.80 9.77 -4.37
N THR A 487 5.05 10.21 -5.37
CA THR A 487 5.20 9.72 -6.74
C THR A 487 6.39 10.35 -7.46
N LEU A 488 6.66 11.64 -7.28
CA LEU A 488 7.74 12.35 -7.98
C LEU A 488 9.14 12.00 -7.47
N VAL A 489 9.29 11.65 -6.20
CA VAL A 489 10.59 11.28 -5.62
C VAL A 489 11.20 10.05 -6.30
N ILE A 490 10.38 9.12 -6.78
CA ILE A 490 10.81 7.86 -7.40
C ILE A 490 11.57 8.10 -8.72
N PRO A 491 10.99 8.75 -9.76
CA PRO A 491 11.70 9.00 -10.99
C PRO A 491 12.92 9.91 -10.80
N VAL A 492 12.87 10.86 -9.88
CA VAL A 492 14.04 11.72 -9.56
C VAL A 492 15.17 10.86 -9.00
N THR A 493 14.90 9.96 -8.06
CA THR A 493 15.91 9.04 -7.50
C THR A 493 16.55 8.18 -8.58
N ILE A 494 15.76 7.65 -9.52
CA ILE A 494 16.26 6.82 -10.64
C ILE A 494 17.13 7.64 -11.61
N MET A 495 16.82 8.91 -11.83
CA MET A 495 17.56 9.76 -12.77
C MET A 495 18.89 10.27 -12.22
N ILE A 496 19.08 10.37 -10.92
CA ILE A 496 20.33 10.86 -10.30
C ILE A 496 21.57 10.11 -10.83
N PRO A 497 21.69 8.77 -10.77
CA PRO A 497 22.86 8.07 -11.24
C PRO A 497 23.09 8.24 -12.76
N ALA A 498 22.02 8.33 -13.56
CA ALA A 498 22.13 8.59 -14.99
C ALA A 498 22.75 9.98 -15.27
N ILE A 499 22.24 11.02 -14.59
CA ILE A 499 22.74 12.39 -14.75
C ILE A 499 24.19 12.49 -14.28
N VAL A 500 24.53 11.89 -13.13
CA VAL A 500 25.91 11.89 -12.61
C VAL A 500 26.87 11.26 -13.62
N MET A 501 26.55 10.08 -14.19
CA MET A 501 27.39 9.44 -15.19
C MET A 501 27.57 10.29 -16.46
N ILE A 502 26.54 11.01 -16.91
CA ILE A 502 26.62 11.90 -18.08
C ILE A 502 27.50 13.11 -17.79
N VAL A 503 27.37 13.72 -16.60
CA VAL A 503 28.14 14.90 -16.21
C VAL A 503 29.63 14.59 -16.05
N PHE A 504 29.97 13.48 -15.39
CA PHE A 504 31.37 13.09 -15.20
C PHE A 504 32.04 12.70 -16.52
N ARG A 505 31.32 12.08 -17.45
CA ARG A 505 31.85 11.78 -18.79
C ARG A 505 32.29 13.03 -19.57
N LYS A 506 31.51 14.13 -19.46
CA LYS A 506 31.85 15.41 -20.10
C LYS A 506 33.15 16.03 -19.55
N ARG A 507 33.48 15.77 -18.28
CA ARG A 507 34.71 16.28 -17.65
C ARG A 507 35.95 15.49 -18.01
N ASP A 508 35.83 14.21 -18.32
CA ASP A 508 36.97 13.37 -18.78
C ASP A 508 37.31 13.57 -20.25
N CYS A 509 36.52 14.37 -21.00
CA CYS A 509 36.73 14.70 -22.41
C CYS A 509 37.37 16.10 -22.62
N HIS A 510 37.70 16.79 -21.55
CA HIS A 510 38.48 18.03 -21.50
C HIS A 510 39.70 17.85 -20.59
#